data_1f2d985a51e9a25aaaea6d59bcce7f4e
#
_entry.id   1f2d985a51e9a25aaaea6d59bcce7f4e
#
_cell.length_a   1.000
_cell.length_b   1.000
_cell.length_c   1.000
_cell.angle_alpha   90.00
_cell.angle_beta   90.00
_cell.angle_gamma   90.00
#
_symmetry.space_group_name_H-M   'P 1'
#
loop_
_entity.id
_entity.type
_entity.pdbx_description
1 polymer ?
#
loop_
_entity_poly.entity_id
_entity_poly.type
_entity_poly.pdbx_seq_one_letter_code
_entity_poly.pdbx_strand_id
1 'polypeptide(L)'
;MNNAPIGIFDSGLGGLTVSQQACPAFVDFVEAGVTTGEEIEAVAREYLTPLKEAGVDTLILGCTHYPLLTGVIGRVMGEGVTLVTSSEATANVTYNELVDRGLLHDPWPAGQGPQHQFLATGASESFPHLARRFLGPEVGSVARVNTGGGIA
;
A
#
# COMPACT_ATOMS: atom_id res chain seq x y z
N MET A 1 1.47 16.27 1.02
CA MET A 1 1.95 14.92 0.69
C MET A 1 2.72 14.41 1.89
N ASN A 2 2.32 13.27 2.42
CA ASN A 2 2.96 12.74 3.63
C ASN A 2 4.17 11.90 3.18
N ASN A 3 5.39 12.46 3.28
CA ASN A 3 6.64 11.74 3.02
C ASN A 3 6.93 10.79 4.19
N ALA A 4 6.05 9.82 4.42
CA ALA A 4 6.26 8.86 5.49
C ALA A 4 7.50 8.01 5.18
N PRO A 5 8.49 7.95 6.08
CA PRO A 5 9.69 7.16 5.87
C PRO A 5 9.37 5.66 5.94
N ILE A 6 10.16 4.87 5.23
CA ILE A 6 10.19 3.42 5.45
C ILE A 6 10.82 3.18 6.81
N GLY A 7 10.10 2.52 7.71
CA GLY A 7 10.63 2.10 9.01
C GLY A 7 11.14 0.67 8.94
N ILE A 8 12.32 0.43 9.52
CA ILE A 8 12.96 -0.87 9.54
C ILE A 8 13.22 -1.25 10.99
N PHE A 9 12.89 -2.49 11.32
CA PHE A 9 13.20 -3.07 12.63
C PHE A 9 14.18 -4.21 12.44
N ASP A 10 15.32 -4.12 13.14
CA ASP A 10 16.31 -5.19 13.24
C ASP A 10 16.10 -5.93 14.57
N SER A 11 16.10 -7.26 14.52
CA SER A 11 15.98 -8.12 15.70
C SER A 11 17.34 -8.55 16.29
N GLY A 12 18.42 -7.82 16.03
CA GLY A 12 19.75 -8.11 16.54
C GLY A 12 19.84 -8.24 18.07
N LEU A 13 20.76 -9.06 18.54
CA LEU A 13 21.07 -9.27 19.96
C LEU A 13 21.61 -7.96 20.60
N GLY A 14 20.73 -7.10 21.07
CA GLY A 14 21.19 -5.88 21.75
C GLY A 14 20.25 -4.69 21.67
N GLY A 15 19.10 -4.81 21.03
CA GLY A 15 18.10 -3.74 20.96
C GLY A 15 17.53 -3.54 19.56
N LEU A 16 16.40 -2.89 19.48
CA LEU A 16 15.79 -2.51 18.22
C LEU A 16 16.61 -1.39 17.57
N THR A 17 17.32 -1.71 16.50
CA THR A 17 17.90 -0.70 15.62
C THR A 17 16.89 -0.36 14.54
N VAL A 18 16.45 0.90 14.48
CA VAL A 18 15.53 1.39 13.47
C VAL A 18 16.31 2.27 12.50
N SER A 19 16.32 1.88 11.23
CA SER A 19 16.81 2.71 10.13
C SER A 19 15.63 3.22 9.32
N GLN A 20 15.68 4.46 8.87
CA GLN A 20 14.62 5.08 8.10
C GLN A 20 15.15 5.60 6.77
N GLN A 21 14.39 5.36 5.70
CA GLN A 21 14.70 5.86 4.36
C GLN A 21 13.46 6.50 3.74
N ALA A 22 13.56 7.76 3.40
CA ALA A 22 12.52 8.46 2.63
C ALA A 22 12.64 8.09 1.14
N CYS A 23 11.52 7.74 0.52
CA CYS A 23 11.46 7.35 -0.89
C CYS A 23 10.37 8.17 -1.62
N PRO A 24 10.52 9.50 -1.75
CA PRO A 24 9.46 10.37 -2.26
C PRO A 24 9.04 10.05 -3.70
N ALA A 25 9.98 9.74 -4.58
CA ALA A 25 9.68 9.44 -5.98
C ALA A 25 8.80 8.19 -6.17
N PHE A 26 8.73 7.30 -5.19
CA PHE A 26 7.84 6.15 -5.28
C PHE A 26 6.35 6.54 -5.37
N VAL A 27 5.97 7.65 -4.75
CA VAL A 27 4.61 8.17 -4.84
C VAL A 27 4.31 8.61 -6.28
N ASP A 28 5.24 9.36 -6.89
CA ASP A 28 5.07 9.86 -8.25
C ASP A 28 4.96 8.71 -9.27
N PHE A 29 5.74 7.66 -9.12
CA PHE A 29 5.63 6.46 -9.96
C PHE A 29 4.28 5.77 -9.82
N VAL A 30 3.78 5.60 -8.59
CA VAL A 30 2.47 4.97 -8.36
C VAL A 30 1.35 5.83 -8.93
N GLU A 31 1.38 7.14 -8.72
CA GLU A 31 0.40 8.09 -9.26
C GLU A 31 0.43 8.15 -10.79
N ALA A 32 1.59 7.89 -11.41
CA ALA A 32 1.71 7.70 -12.85
C ALA A 32 1.29 6.29 -13.32
N GLY A 33 0.93 5.38 -12.41
CA GLY A 33 0.61 3.99 -12.72
C GLY A 33 1.82 3.12 -13.06
N VAL A 34 3.04 3.57 -12.76
CA VAL A 34 4.30 2.85 -13.02
C VAL A 34 4.70 2.05 -11.78
N THR A 35 4.61 0.73 -11.88
CA THR A 35 4.96 -0.19 -10.77
C THR A 35 6.08 -1.16 -11.11
N THR A 36 6.55 -1.13 -12.38
CA THR A 36 7.61 -1.99 -12.91
C THR A 36 8.41 -1.24 -13.97
N GLY A 37 9.60 -1.73 -14.28
CA GLY A 37 10.46 -1.19 -15.34
C GLY A 37 11.82 -0.75 -14.81
N GLU A 38 12.74 -0.46 -15.72
CA GLU A 38 14.14 -0.15 -15.39
C GLU A 38 14.28 1.15 -14.57
N GLU A 39 13.47 2.14 -14.88
CA GLU A 39 13.54 3.45 -14.24
C GLU A 39 13.18 3.36 -12.75
N ILE A 40 12.04 2.76 -12.42
CA ILE A 40 11.63 2.58 -11.02
C ILE A 40 12.57 1.62 -10.28
N GLU A 41 13.12 0.60 -10.95
CA GLU A 41 14.13 -0.27 -10.36
C GLU A 41 15.43 0.47 -10.02
N ALA A 42 15.88 1.39 -10.89
CA ALA A 42 17.06 2.20 -10.62
C ALA A 42 16.86 3.08 -9.39
N VAL A 43 15.72 3.78 -9.31
CA VAL A 43 15.36 4.60 -8.15
C VAL A 43 15.19 3.75 -6.88
N ALA A 44 14.59 2.56 -7.00
CA ALA A 44 14.47 1.65 -5.87
C ALA A 44 15.85 1.18 -5.36
N ARG A 45 16.80 0.89 -6.25
CA ARG A 45 18.18 0.56 -5.85
C ARG A 45 18.85 1.71 -5.12
N GLU A 46 18.72 2.93 -5.63
CA GLU A 46 19.29 4.12 -5.01
C GLU A 46 18.76 4.30 -3.58
N TYR A 47 17.45 4.21 -3.38
CA TYR A 47 16.84 4.40 -2.07
C TYR A 47 17.10 3.25 -1.09
N LEU A 48 17.09 2.00 -1.57
CA LEU A 48 17.09 0.84 -0.71
C LEU A 48 18.50 0.26 -0.45
N THR A 49 19.50 0.64 -1.25
CA THR A 49 20.89 0.17 -1.04
C THR A 49 21.40 0.45 0.37
N PRO A 50 21.22 1.65 0.98
CA PRO A 50 21.68 1.89 2.34
C PRO A 50 21.05 0.94 3.36
N LEU A 51 19.79 0.57 3.16
CA LEU A 51 19.09 -0.35 4.05
C LEU A 51 19.59 -1.78 3.88
N LYS A 52 19.85 -2.17 2.65
CA LYS A 52 20.40 -3.48 2.32
C LYS A 52 21.83 -3.66 2.88
N GLU A 53 22.64 -2.62 2.78
CA GLU A 53 24.00 -2.59 3.35
C GLU A 53 23.98 -2.60 4.88
N ALA A 54 22.95 -2.03 5.50
CA ALA A 54 22.73 -2.13 6.94
C ALA A 54 22.28 -3.53 7.40
N GLY A 55 22.04 -4.47 6.47
CA GLY A 55 21.70 -5.85 6.78
C GLY A 55 20.30 -6.04 7.36
N VAL A 56 19.34 -5.20 6.98
CA VAL A 56 17.97 -5.31 7.48
C VAL A 56 17.29 -6.59 6.97
N ASP A 57 16.55 -7.26 7.82
CA ASP A 57 15.78 -8.47 7.53
C ASP A 57 14.29 -8.23 7.42
N THR A 58 13.84 -7.07 7.88
CA THR A 58 12.41 -6.69 7.88
C THR A 58 12.25 -5.23 7.44
N LEU A 59 11.37 -5.00 6.47
CA LEU A 59 11.10 -3.68 5.90
C LEU A 59 9.63 -3.34 6.02
N ILE A 60 9.31 -2.34 6.84
CA ILE A 60 7.95 -1.83 7.00
C ILE A 60 7.69 -0.76 5.93
N LEU A 61 6.70 -0.99 5.10
CA LEU A 61 6.25 -0.04 4.07
C LEU A 61 5.27 0.97 4.69
N GLY A 62 5.82 2.05 5.25
CA GLY A 62 5.09 3.06 6.04
C GLY A 62 4.32 4.10 5.21
N CYS A 63 3.94 3.79 3.99
CA CYS A 63 3.20 4.68 3.09
C CYS A 63 2.09 3.90 2.39
N THR A 64 0.95 4.54 2.11
CA THR A 64 -0.19 3.91 1.42
C THR A 64 0.10 3.53 -0.04
N HIS A 65 1.10 4.15 -0.67
CA HIS A 65 1.52 3.86 -2.05
C HIS A 65 2.50 2.69 -2.14
N TYR A 66 3.36 2.51 -1.14
CA TYR A 66 4.45 1.54 -1.20
C TYR A 66 4.00 0.07 -1.30
N PRO A 67 2.87 -0.35 -0.75
CA PRO A 67 2.34 -1.71 -0.97
C PRO A 67 2.13 -2.06 -2.45
N LEU A 68 1.88 -1.06 -3.30
CA LEU A 68 1.74 -1.25 -4.75
C LEU A 68 3.08 -1.49 -5.47
N LEU A 69 4.20 -1.30 -4.77
CA LEU A 69 5.58 -1.48 -5.26
C LEU A 69 6.28 -2.69 -4.63
N THR A 70 5.57 -3.56 -3.92
CA THR A 70 6.17 -4.73 -3.24
C THR A 70 7.00 -5.59 -4.19
N GLY A 71 6.59 -5.72 -5.44
CA GLY A 71 7.33 -6.49 -6.46
C GLY A 71 8.71 -5.91 -6.78
N VAL A 72 8.82 -4.60 -6.97
CA VAL A 72 10.11 -3.95 -7.25
C VAL A 72 10.95 -3.83 -5.99
N ILE A 73 10.35 -3.50 -4.86
CA ILE A 73 11.03 -3.41 -3.56
C ILE A 73 11.61 -4.78 -3.18
N GLY A 74 10.82 -5.85 -3.25
CA GLY A 74 11.25 -7.21 -2.94
C GLY A 74 12.38 -7.68 -3.85
N ARG A 75 12.32 -7.36 -5.15
CA ARG A 75 13.41 -7.68 -6.09
C ARG A 75 14.72 -7.00 -5.72
N VAL A 76 14.67 -5.73 -5.30
CA VAL A 76 15.87 -4.98 -4.92
C VAL A 76 16.42 -5.45 -3.58
N MET A 77 15.55 -5.67 -2.59
CA MET A 77 15.97 -6.11 -1.25
C MET A 77 16.44 -7.56 -1.24
N GLY A 78 15.79 -8.43 -2.00
CA GLY A 78 16.08 -9.85 -2.08
C GLY A 78 15.20 -10.69 -1.17
N GLU A 79 15.28 -12.02 -1.32
CA GLU A 79 14.40 -13.00 -0.66
C GLU A 79 14.59 -13.08 0.87
N GLY A 80 15.71 -12.58 1.38
CA GLY A 80 16.02 -12.60 2.82
C GLY A 80 15.33 -11.49 3.63
N VAL A 81 14.57 -10.61 2.97
CA VAL A 81 13.92 -9.45 3.62
C VAL A 81 12.41 -9.62 3.62
N THR A 82 11.83 -9.60 4.80
CA THR A 82 10.37 -9.63 4.97
C THR A 82 9.78 -8.24 4.74
N LEU A 83 8.85 -8.12 3.79
CA LEU A 83 8.10 -6.88 3.58
C LEU A 83 6.82 -6.89 4.42
N VAL A 84 6.62 -5.86 5.23
CA VAL A 84 5.43 -5.67 6.06
C VAL A 84 4.63 -4.50 5.54
N THR A 85 3.38 -4.74 5.15
CA THR A 85 2.47 -3.71 4.64
C THR A 85 1.35 -3.42 5.63
N SER A 86 0.98 -2.15 5.77
CA SER A 86 -0.15 -1.74 6.60
C SER A 86 -1.48 -2.25 6.04
N SER A 87 -1.59 -2.42 4.73
CA SER A 87 -2.81 -2.89 4.06
C SER A 87 -3.19 -4.31 4.48
N GLU A 88 -2.25 -5.24 4.48
CA GLU A 88 -2.50 -6.63 4.91
C GLU A 88 -2.84 -6.71 6.41
N ALA A 89 -2.06 -5.99 7.23
CA ALA A 89 -2.33 -5.95 8.67
C ALA A 89 -3.72 -5.39 8.96
N THR A 90 -4.10 -4.29 8.30
CA THR A 90 -5.42 -3.67 8.46
C THR A 90 -6.55 -4.60 7.98
N ALA A 91 -6.38 -5.25 6.84
CA ALA A 91 -7.36 -6.19 6.31
C ALA A 91 -7.59 -7.36 7.27
N ASN A 92 -6.53 -7.96 7.80
CA ASN A 92 -6.62 -9.06 8.75
C ASN A 92 -7.30 -8.65 10.06
N VAL A 93 -6.93 -7.48 10.63
CA VAL A 93 -7.58 -6.97 11.85
C VAL A 93 -9.05 -6.69 11.59
N THR A 94 -9.39 -6.06 10.47
CA THR A 94 -10.79 -5.77 10.09
C THR A 94 -11.60 -7.05 9.95
N TYR A 95 -11.06 -8.06 9.27
CA TYR A 95 -11.73 -9.35 9.11
C TYR A 95 -12.00 -10.02 10.46
N ASN A 96 -11.00 -10.09 11.33
CA ASN A 96 -11.15 -10.68 12.65
C ASN A 96 -12.19 -9.95 13.51
N GLU A 97 -12.19 -8.61 13.49
CA GLU A 97 -13.22 -7.82 14.18
C GLU A 97 -14.64 -8.10 13.66
N LEU A 98 -14.79 -8.25 12.35
CA LEU A 98 -16.09 -8.61 11.76
C LEU A 98 -16.54 -10.01 12.18
N VAL A 99 -15.61 -10.98 12.26
CA VAL A 99 -15.90 -12.33 12.77
C VAL A 99 -16.33 -12.28 14.23
N ASP A 100 -15.53 -11.64 15.07
CA ASP A 100 -15.72 -11.61 16.52
C ASP A 100 -17.03 -10.89 16.92
N ARG A 101 -17.45 -9.92 16.12
CA ARG A 101 -18.69 -9.19 16.32
C ARG A 101 -19.91 -9.80 15.62
N GLY A 102 -19.75 -10.90 14.88
CA GLY A 102 -20.83 -11.49 14.10
C GLY A 102 -21.38 -10.58 13.01
N LEU A 103 -20.52 -9.74 12.41
CA LEU A 103 -20.89 -8.77 11.39
C LEU A 103 -20.52 -9.24 9.96
N LEU A 104 -20.04 -10.47 9.81
CA LEU A 104 -19.84 -11.04 8.48
C LEU A 104 -21.17 -11.20 7.78
N HIS A 105 -21.20 -10.87 6.50
CA HIS A 105 -22.35 -11.12 5.65
C HIS A 105 -22.52 -12.63 5.45
N ASP A 106 -23.77 -13.09 5.45
CA ASP A 106 -24.07 -14.46 5.05
C ASP A 106 -23.63 -14.73 3.61
N PRO A 107 -23.33 -15.99 3.26
CA PRO A 107 -22.97 -16.33 1.89
C PRO A 107 -24.01 -15.83 0.90
N TRP A 108 -23.57 -15.22 -0.20
CA TRP A 108 -24.44 -14.72 -1.24
C TRP A 108 -25.18 -15.90 -1.92
N PRO A 109 -26.47 -15.75 -2.26
CA PRO A 109 -27.16 -16.70 -3.11
C PRO A 109 -26.43 -16.90 -4.44
N ALA A 110 -26.56 -18.08 -5.02
CA ALA A 110 -25.92 -18.40 -6.30
C ALA A 110 -26.28 -17.36 -7.37
N GLY A 111 -25.27 -16.81 -8.04
CA GLY A 111 -25.41 -15.77 -9.08
C GLY A 111 -25.57 -14.35 -8.55
N GLN A 112 -25.50 -14.15 -7.24
CA GLN A 112 -25.44 -12.84 -6.61
C GLN A 112 -24.08 -12.59 -5.99
N GLY A 113 -23.71 -11.33 -5.79
CA GLY A 113 -22.46 -10.92 -5.18
C GLY A 113 -22.54 -9.50 -4.66
N PRO A 114 -21.49 -9.00 -4.01
CA PRO A 114 -21.46 -7.64 -3.49
C PRO A 114 -21.58 -6.61 -4.62
N GLN A 115 -22.26 -5.52 -4.33
CA GLN A 115 -22.25 -4.34 -5.18
C GLN A 115 -21.25 -3.33 -4.62
N HIS A 116 -20.23 -3.01 -5.42
CA HIS A 116 -19.20 -2.05 -5.03
C HIS A 116 -19.57 -0.64 -5.50
N GLN A 117 -19.44 0.33 -4.60
CA GLN A 117 -19.52 1.75 -4.91
C GLN A 117 -18.19 2.41 -4.62
N PHE A 118 -17.62 3.07 -5.62
CA PHE A 118 -16.37 3.79 -5.49
C PHE A 118 -16.65 5.28 -5.44
N LEU A 119 -16.21 5.93 -4.37
CA LEU A 119 -16.47 7.33 -4.11
C LEU A 119 -15.15 8.07 -3.93
N ALA A 120 -15.04 9.27 -4.48
CA ALA A 120 -13.87 10.13 -4.31
C ALA A 120 -14.28 11.56 -3.99
N THR A 121 -13.56 12.21 -3.09
CA THR A 121 -13.78 13.62 -2.70
C THR A 121 -13.00 14.59 -3.57
N GLY A 122 -11.91 14.13 -4.20
CA GLY A 122 -11.05 14.92 -5.06
C GLY A 122 -11.52 15.02 -6.50
N ALA A 123 -10.90 15.95 -7.24
CA ALA A 123 -11.15 16.16 -8.67
C ALA A 123 -10.11 15.43 -9.55
N SER A 124 -9.41 14.42 -9.04
CA SER A 124 -8.38 13.70 -9.80
C SER A 124 -9.03 12.90 -10.94
N GLU A 125 -8.75 13.30 -12.18
CA GLU A 125 -9.20 12.59 -13.37
C GLU A 125 -8.49 11.22 -13.50
N SER A 126 -7.31 11.07 -12.89
CA SER A 126 -6.54 9.82 -12.89
C SER A 126 -7.10 8.76 -11.93
N PHE A 127 -7.85 9.16 -10.89
CA PHE A 127 -8.31 8.24 -9.85
C PHE A 127 -9.12 7.05 -10.40
N PRO A 128 -10.11 7.20 -11.30
CA PRO A 128 -10.84 6.05 -11.85
C PRO A 128 -9.93 5.08 -12.63
N HIS A 129 -8.93 5.62 -13.32
CA HIS A 129 -7.98 4.81 -14.07
C HIS A 129 -7.06 4.01 -13.13
N LEU A 130 -6.51 4.66 -12.12
CA LEU A 130 -5.64 4.01 -11.12
C LEU A 130 -6.42 3.02 -10.26
N ALA A 131 -7.63 3.37 -9.84
CA ALA A 131 -8.49 2.46 -9.10
C ALA A 131 -8.77 1.18 -9.88
N ARG A 132 -9.10 1.28 -11.17
CA ARG A 132 -9.30 0.10 -12.03
C ARG A 132 -8.02 -0.69 -12.23
N ARG A 133 -6.87 -0.03 -12.35
CA ARG A 133 -5.58 -0.69 -12.49
C ARG A 133 -5.21 -1.52 -11.27
N PHE A 134 -5.45 -1.00 -10.06
CA PHE A 134 -5.02 -1.63 -8.82
C PHE A 134 -6.07 -2.54 -8.18
N LEU A 135 -7.36 -2.23 -8.35
CA LEU A 135 -8.46 -2.99 -7.76
C LEU A 135 -9.15 -3.93 -8.76
N GLY A 136 -8.84 -3.79 -10.04
CA GLY A 136 -9.39 -4.67 -11.08
C GLY A 136 -10.66 -4.12 -11.75
N PRO A 137 -11.29 -4.97 -12.59
CA PRO A 137 -12.43 -4.60 -13.43
C PRO A 137 -13.71 -4.32 -12.62
N GLU A 138 -13.75 -4.69 -11.35
CA GLU A 138 -14.85 -4.41 -10.42
C GLU A 138 -15.06 -2.89 -10.23
N VAL A 139 -14.04 -2.09 -10.49
CA VAL A 139 -14.15 -0.63 -10.50
C VAL A 139 -14.86 -0.18 -11.78
N GLY A 140 -16.16 -0.11 -11.74
CA GLY A 140 -16.99 0.36 -12.86
C GLY A 140 -16.88 1.87 -13.03
N SER A 141 -17.49 2.62 -12.14
CA SER A 141 -17.49 4.08 -12.11
C SER A 141 -17.14 4.60 -10.72
N VAL A 142 -16.51 5.76 -10.68
CA VAL A 142 -16.22 6.47 -9.41
C VAL A 142 -17.09 7.71 -9.34
N ALA A 143 -17.96 7.76 -8.34
CA ALA A 143 -18.79 8.93 -8.11
C ALA A 143 -18.07 9.96 -7.26
N ARG A 144 -18.20 11.22 -7.64
CA ARG A 144 -17.66 12.32 -6.85
C ARG A 144 -18.64 12.68 -5.72
N VAL A 145 -18.13 12.75 -4.50
CA VAL A 145 -18.86 13.24 -3.34
C VAL A 145 -18.25 14.55 -2.85
N ASN A 146 -19.12 15.52 -2.59
CA ASN A 146 -18.69 16.76 -1.96
C ASN A 146 -18.79 16.58 -0.44
N THR A 147 -17.67 16.65 0.24
CA THR A 147 -17.62 16.72 1.72
C THR A 147 -17.88 18.15 2.20
N GLY A 148 -18.69 18.92 1.47
CA GLY A 148 -19.12 20.26 1.85
C GLY A 148 -20.10 20.21 3.02
N GLY A 149 -19.54 20.10 4.20
CA GLY A 149 -20.24 20.19 5.45
C GLY A 149 -19.19 20.37 6.53
N GLY A 150 -18.95 21.60 6.95
CA GLY A 150 -18.09 21.88 8.07
C GLY A 150 -18.50 21.00 9.24
N ILE A 151 -17.51 20.37 9.87
CA ILE A 151 -17.67 19.88 11.21
C ILE A 151 -17.90 21.12 12.08
N ALA A 152 -19.11 21.30 12.58
CA ALA A 152 -19.40 22.28 13.59
C ALA A 152 -18.85 21.81 14.93
#